data_3a0d0b10c29e9f8f957a17fa5babacf4
#
_entry.id   3a0d0b10c29e9f8f957a17fa5babacf4
#
_cell.length_a   1.000
_cell.length_b   1.000
_cell.length_c   1.000
_cell.angle_alpha   90.00
_cell.angle_beta   90.00
_cell.angle_gamma   90.00
#
_symmetry.space_group_name_H-M   'P 1'
#
loop_
_entity.id
_entity.type
_entity.pdbx_description
1 polymer ?
#
loop_
_entity_poly.entity_id
_entity_poly.type
_entity_poly.pdbx_seq_one_letter_code
_entity_poly.pdbx_strand_id
1 'polypeptide(L)'
;DKESQILNSINLNIPGKKMTALVGHSGAGKSTILNLIPRFYDTNSGDIKIDNQSIYNSTIKSLRKNISLVSQDTTLFDDTIFNNIAYANLDATIKEVEEAAKYSFANEFIEKLPNKYDTLIGEDGVRLSGGEKQRLSIARAILKKSPIILLDEATSSLDAETENKIQK
;
A
#
# COMPACT_ATOMS: atom_id res chain seq x y z
N ASP A 1 -20.39 4.03 28.00
CA ASP A 1 -19.42 4.84 27.24
C ASP A 1 -20.01 5.10 25.87
N LYS A 2 -20.23 6.39 25.50
CA LYS A 2 -20.61 6.75 24.14
C LYS A 2 -19.39 6.44 23.27
N GLU A 3 -19.45 5.37 22.48
CA GLU A 3 -18.48 5.11 21.41
C GLU A 3 -18.43 6.37 20.53
N SER A 4 -17.34 7.09 20.58
CA SER A 4 -17.16 8.27 19.75
C SER A 4 -17.08 7.80 18.29
N GLN A 5 -18.09 8.16 17.48
CA GLN A 5 -18.07 7.91 16.05
C GLN A 5 -16.82 8.58 15.43
N ILE A 6 -15.93 7.79 14.86
CA ILE A 6 -14.71 8.29 14.20
C ILE A 6 -15.07 9.05 12.91
N LEU A 7 -16.04 8.53 12.17
CA LEU A 7 -16.53 9.14 10.92
C LEU A 7 -18.03 9.39 11.03
N ASN A 8 -18.46 10.62 10.76
CA ASN A 8 -19.88 10.99 10.81
C ASN A 8 -20.30 11.64 9.49
N SER A 9 -21.29 11.02 8.82
CA SER A 9 -21.94 11.54 7.59
C SER A 9 -20.95 11.98 6.50
N ILE A 10 -19.89 11.19 6.28
CA ILE A 10 -18.89 11.48 5.25
C ILE A 10 -19.48 11.21 3.86
N ASN A 11 -19.42 12.22 2.99
CA ASN A 11 -19.75 12.11 1.58
C ASN A 11 -18.53 12.52 0.74
N LEU A 12 -17.94 11.58 0.02
CA LEU A 12 -16.77 11.80 -0.82
C LEU A 12 -17.03 11.26 -2.22
N ASN A 13 -16.67 12.05 -3.23
CA ASN A 13 -16.61 11.59 -4.61
C ASN A 13 -15.16 11.68 -5.09
N ILE A 14 -14.58 10.52 -5.39
CA ILE A 14 -13.18 10.38 -5.83
C ILE A 14 -13.20 10.07 -7.32
N PRO A 15 -12.79 11.02 -8.18
CA PRO A 15 -12.79 10.80 -9.62
C PRO A 15 -11.75 9.77 -10.03
N GLY A 16 -12.12 8.85 -10.93
CA GLY A 16 -11.21 7.86 -11.50
C GLY A 16 -10.07 8.49 -12.31
N LYS A 17 -8.94 7.77 -12.43
CA LYS A 17 -7.74 8.18 -13.18
C LYS A 17 -7.11 9.49 -12.69
N LYS A 18 -7.31 9.82 -11.42
CA LYS A 18 -6.72 10.99 -10.76
C LYS A 18 -6.17 10.61 -9.39
N MET A 19 -5.14 11.33 -8.99
CA MET A 19 -4.69 11.31 -7.60
C MET A 19 -5.59 12.22 -6.77
N THR A 20 -6.05 11.71 -5.62
CA THR A 20 -6.85 12.47 -4.64
C THR A 20 -6.18 12.36 -3.29
N ALA A 21 -5.89 13.50 -2.66
CA ALA A 21 -5.32 13.54 -1.33
C ALA A 21 -6.41 13.76 -0.27
N LEU A 22 -6.38 12.94 0.78
CA LEU A 22 -7.15 13.15 2.01
C LEU A 22 -6.30 13.99 2.97
N VAL A 23 -6.73 15.21 3.25
CA VAL A 23 -6.01 16.16 4.12
C VAL A 23 -6.79 16.37 5.42
N GLY A 24 -6.07 16.38 6.54
CA GLY A 24 -6.65 16.62 7.86
C GLY A 24 -5.60 16.37 8.96
N HIS A 25 -5.88 16.88 10.17
CA HIS A 25 -4.99 16.65 11.32
C HIS A 25 -4.88 15.16 11.69
N SER A 26 -3.92 14.81 12.54
CA SER A 26 -3.80 13.45 13.09
C SER A 26 -5.08 13.09 13.84
N GLY A 27 -5.55 11.84 13.66
CA GLY A 27 -6.81 11.37 14.25
C GLY A 27 -8.09 11.81 13.52
N ALA A 28 -8.01 12.54 12.40
CA ALA A 28 -9.18 12.95 11.61
C ALA A 28 -9.88 11.80 10.84
N GLY A 29 -9.43 10.55 11.00
CA GLY A 29 -10.07 9.39 10.37
C GLY A 29 -9.60 9.07 8.95
N LYS A 30 -8.49 9.66 8.46
CA LYS A 30 -7.96 9.41 7.11
C LYS A 30 -7.67 7.93 6.87
N SER A 31 -6.90 7.30 7.75
CA SER A 31 -6.58 5.86 7.67
C SER A 31 -7.82 4.99 7.82
N THR A 32 -8.81 5.43 8.61
CA THR A 32 -10.09 4.74 8.74
C THR A 32 -10.82 4.71 7.40
N ILE A 33 -10.89 5.84 6.68
CA ILE A 33 -11.48 5.91 5.34
C ILE A 33 -10.75 4.95 4.39
N LEU A 34 -9.41 4.98 4.37
CA LEU A 34 -8.61 4.10 3.51
C LEU A 34 -8.85 2.62 3.83
N ASN A 35 -9.06 2.25 5.09
CA ASN A 35 -9.30 0.87 5.52
C ASN A 35 -10.73 0.38 5.26
N LEU A 36 -11.70 1.28 5.13
CA LEU A 36 -13.07 0.92 4.75
C LEU A 36 -13.19 0.52 3.28
N ILE A 37 -12.38 1.09 2.38
CA ILE A 37 -12.44 0.82 0.94
C ILE A 37 -12.15 -0.66 0.63
N PRO A 38 -11.07 -1.31 1.17
CA PRO A 38 -10.81 -2.75 0.98
C PRO A 38 -11.64 -3.64 1.93
N ARG A 39 -12.62 -3.08 2.66
CA ARG A 39 -13.46 -3.78 3.64
C ARG A 39 -12.65 -4.50 4.69
N PHE A 40 -11.69 -3.82 5.35
CA PHE A 40 -11.13 -4.32 6.59
C PHE A 40 -12.11 -4.17 7.75
N TYR A 41 -13.00 -3.18 7.63
CA TYR A 41 -14.16 -2.96 8.50
C TYR A 41 -15.37 -2.65 7.63
N ASP A 42 -16.57 -2.98 8.10
CA ASP A 42 -17.82 -2.56 7.46
C ASP A 42 -18.30 -1.25 8.08
N THR A 43 -19.01 -0.45 7.29
CA THR A 43 -19.64 0.80 7.78
C THR A 43 -20.88 0.47 8.63
N ASN A 44 -21.12 1.25 9.68
CA ASN A 44 -22.36 1.12 10.47
C ASN A 44 -23.60 1.53 9.66
N SER A 45 -23.43 2.47 8.72
CA SER A 45 -24.48 2.96 7.82
C SER A 45 -23.85 3.58 6.57
N GLY A 46 -24.66 3.79 5.54
CA GLY A 46 -24.20 4.32 4.25
C GLY A 46 -23.66 3.21 3.31
N ASP A 47 -23.06 3.63 2.22
CA ASP A 47 -22.55 2.73 1.19
C ASP A 47 -21.25 3.27 0.59
N ILE A 48 -20.35 2.36 0.23
CA ILE A 48 -19.13 2.67 -0.50
C ILE A 48 -19.24 2.02 -1.89
N LYS A 49 -19.04 2.82 -2.93
CA LYS A 49 -19.17 2.37 -4.31
C LYS A 49 -17.88 2.57 -5.09
N ILE A 50 -17.57 1.60 -5.95
CA ILE A 50 -16.53 1.68 -6.97
C ILE A 50 -17.24 1.53 -8.31
N ASP A 51 -17.12 2.53 -9.20
CA ASP A 51 -17.79 2.59 -10.50
C ASP A 51 -19.32 2.30 -10.40
N ASN A 52 -19.98 2.97 -9.44
CA ASN A 52 -21.41 2.83 -9.11
C ASN A 52 -21.82 1.45 -8.55
N GLN A 53 -20.90 0.52 -8.36
CA GLN A 53 -21.16 -0.78 -7.74
C GLN A 53 -20.81 -0.74 -6.25
N SER A 54 -21.76 -1.12 -5.38
CA SER A 54 -21.51 -1.24 -3.95
C SER A 54 -20.45 -2.32 -3.68
N ILE A 55 -19.48 -2.01 -2.83
CA ILE A 55 -18.46 -2.98 -2.41
C ILE A 55 -19.04 -4.16 -1.65
N TYR A 56 -20.24 -3.99 -1.05
CA TYR A 56 -20.95 -5.04 -0.33
C TYR A 56 -21.58 -6.09 -1.25
N ASN A 57 -21.76 -5.76 -2.53
CA ASN A 57 -22.27 -6.68 -3.56
C ASN A 57 -21.16 -7.51 -4.22
N SER A 58 -19.91 -7.35 -3.78
CA SER A 58 -18.75 -8.08 -4.30
C SER A 58 -18.15 -9.00 -3.24
N THR A 59 -17.51 -10.08 -3.65
CA THR A 59 -16.71 -10.88 -2.73
C THR A 59 -15.48 -10.10 -2.27
N ILE A 60 -15.06 -10.27 -1.02
CA ILE A 60 -13.85 -9.62 -0.47
C ILE A 60 -12.62 -9.95 -1.35
N LYS A 61 -12.51 -11.18 -1.84
CA LYS A 61 -11.42 -11.60 -2.72
C LYS A 61 -11.39 -10.79 -4.02
N SER A 62 -12.56 -10.61 -4.68
CA SER A 62 -12.67 -9.81 -5.91
C SER A 62 -12.36 -8.35 -5.65
N LEU A 63 -12.91 -7.76 -4.58
CA LEU A 63 -12.66 -6.39 -4.18
C LEU A 63 -11.16 -6.14 -3.96
N ARG A 64 -10.53 -6.92 -3.08
CA ARG A 64 -9.12 -6.74 -2.71
C ARG A 64 -8.14 -7.07 -3.83
N LYS A 65 -8.54 -7.88 -4.82
CA LYS A 65 -7.74 -8.10 -6.03
C LYS A 65 -7.52 -6.79 -6.81
N ASN A 66 -8.50 -5.88 -6.79
CA ASN A 66 -8.47 -4.62 -7.53
C ASN A 66 -7.92 -3.44 -6.71
N ILE A 67 -7.47 -3.67 -5.49
CA ILE A 67 -6.97 -2.61 -4.60
C ILE A 67 -5.59 -2.99 -4.10
N SER A 68 -4.62 -2.09 -4.22
CA SER A 68 -3.34 -2.14 -3.51
C SER A 68 -3.37 -1.13 -2.38
N LEU A 69 -2.93 -1.53 -1.19
CA LEU A 69 -2.76 -0.64 -0.05
C LEU A 69 -1.30 -0.63 0.38
N VAL A 70 -0.72 0.56 0.46
CA VAL A 70 0.54 0.82 1.13
C VAL A 70 0.22 1.45 2.47
N SER A 71 0.38 0.68 3.55
CA SER A 71 0.08 1.10 4.91
C SER A 71 1.24 1.94 5.49
N GLN A 72 0.94 2.74 6.50
CA GLN A 72 1.95 3.46 7.29
C GLN A 72 2.94 2.47 7.93
N ASP A 73 2.41 1.42 8.57
CA ASP A 73 3.22 0.34 9.12
C ASP A 73 3.43 -0.73 8.05
N THR A 74 4.69 -0.93 7.67
CA THR A 74 5.06 -1.92 6.66
C THR A 74 5.37 -3.26 7.31
N THR A 75 4.53 -4.27 7.06
CA THR A 75 4.81 -5.66 7.46
C THR A 75 5.62 -6.37 6.38
N LEU A 76 6.75 -6.94 6.77
CA LEU A 76 7.63 -7.75 5.94
C LEU A 76 7.78 -9.14 6.54
N PHE A 77 7.91 -10.15 5.69
CA PHE A 77 8.08 -11.54 6.12
C PHE A 77 9.56 -11.86 6.32
N ASP A 78 9.86 -12.79 7.23
CA ASP A 78 11.20 -13.37 7.38
C ASP A 78 11.53 -14.25 6.17
N ASP A 79 11.87 -13.61 5.07
CA ASP A 79 12.16 -14.23 3.78
C ASP A 79 13.11 -13.32 2.97
N THR A 80 13.40 -13.70 1.75
CA THR A 80 14.22 -12.91 0.83
C THR A 80 13.50 -11.62 0.40
N ILE A 81 14.26 -10.65 -0.07
CA ILE A 81 13.70 -9.43 -0.69
C ILE A 81 12.83 -9.79 -1.89
N PHE A 82 13.29 -10.77 -2.72
CA PHE A 82 12.51 -11.25 -3.86
C PHE A 82 11.13 -11.73 -3.42
N ASN A 83 11.05 -12.66 -2.48
CA ASN A 83 9.80 -13.24 -2.00
C ASN A 83 8.91 -12.18 -1.34
N ASN A 84 9.51 -11.24 -0.63
CA ASN A 84 8.77 -10.12 -0.04
C ASN A 84 8.08 -9.25 -1.10
N ILE A 85 8.73 -8.96 -2.22
CA ILE A 85 8.10 -8.21 -3.32
C ILE A 85 7.10 -9.10 -4.07
N ALA A 86 7.50 -10.33 -4.41
CA ALA A 86 6.69 -11.30 -5.16
C ALA A 86 5.42 -11.75 -4.42
N TYR A 87 5.32 -11.52 -3.10
CA TYR A 87 4.12 -11.81 -2.33
C TYR A 87 2.85 -11.16 -2.91
N ALA A 88 2.99 -10.05 -3.60
CA ALA A 88 1.88 -9.37 -4.28
C ALA A 88 1.36 -10.13 -5.52
N ASN A 89 2.21 -10.94 -6.15
CA ASN A 89 1.93 -11.83 -7.28
C ASN A 89 2.92 -12.99 -7.25
N LEU A 90 2.49 -14.15 -6.74
CA LEU A 90 3.36 -15.32 -6.56
C LEU A 90 3.86 -15.92 -7.88
N ASP A 91 3.21 -15.62 -8.99
CA ASP A 91 3.60 -16.07 -10.33
C ASP A 91 4.52 -15.05 -11.04
N ALA A 92 4.95 -13.99 -10.34
CA ALA A 92 5.79 -12.95 -10.92
C ALA A 92 7.18 -13.49 -11.28
N THR A 93 7.63 -13.12 -12.46
CA THR A 93 8.99 -13.39 -12.91
C THR A 93 9.99 -12.48 -12.20
N ILE A 94 11.27 -12.90 -12.13
CA ILE A 94 12.34 -12.07 -11.56
C ILE A 94 12.41 -10.68 -12.23
N LYS A 95 12.18 -10.63 -13.53
CA LYS A 95 12.19 -9.38 -14.31
C LYS A 95 11.07 -8.42 -13.87
N GLU A 96 9.87 -8.93 -13.60
CA GLU A 96 8.76 -8.11 -13.12
C GLU A 96 9.03 -7.59 -11.70
N VAL A 97 9.64 -8.40 -10.84
CA VAL A 97 10.06 -7.98 -9.49
C VAL A 97 11.14 -6.89 -9.57
N GLU A 98 12.16 -7.06 -10.43
CA GLU A 98 13.19 -6.04 -10.66
C GLU A 98 12.60 -4.73 -11.20
N GLU A 99 11.67 -4.80 -12.13
CA GLU A 99 10.97 -3.61 -12.65
C GLU A 99 10.18 -2.90 -11.55
N ALA A 100 9.42 -3.63 -10.74
CA ALA A 100 8.69 -3.06 -9.60
C ALA A 100 9.63 -2.41 -8.59
N ALA A 101 10.78 -3.05 -8.31
CA ALA A 101 11.82 -2.50 -7.44
C ALA A 101 12.45 -1.22 -8.01
N LYS A 102 12.62 -1.12 -9.33
CA LYS A 102 13.11 0.10 -9.98
C LYS A 102 12.11 1.26 -9.83
N TYR A 103 10.83 1.03 -10.09
CA TYR A 103 9.81 2.06 -9.95
C TYR A 103 9.61 2.54 -8.51
N SER A 104 9.89 1.71 -7.52
CA SER A 104 9.87 2.08 -6.10
C SER A 104 11.20 2.61 -5.57
N PHE A 105 12.25 2.70 -6.42
CA PHE A 105 13.64 3.01 -6.03
C PHE A 105 14.24 2.05 -5.00
N ALA A 106 13.64 0.87 -4.81
CA ALA A 106 14.19 -0.17 -3.93
C ALA A 106 15.48 -0.77 -4.51
N ASN A 107 15.62 -0.83 -5.84
CA ASN A 107 16.82 -1.33 -6.50
C ASN A 107 18.10 -0.62 -6.05
N GLU A 108 18.03 0.68 -5.69
CA GLU A 108 19.20 1.47 -5.29
C GLU A 108 19.90 0.92 -4.05
N PHE A 109 19.16 0.36 -3.08
CA PHE A 109 19.77 -0.31 -1.93
C PHE A 109 19.95 -1.79 -2.16
N ILE A 110 19.05 -2.47 -2.88
CA ILE A 110 19.13 -3.91 -3.16
C ILE A 110 20.44 -4.25 -3.87
N GLU A 111 20.83 -3.47 -4.89
CA GLU A 111 22.04 -3.68 -5.65
C GLU A 111 23.35 -3.53 -4.83
N LYS A 112 23.30 -2.86 -3.69
CA LYS A 112 24.44 -2.71 -2.75
C LYS A 112 24.57 -3.89 -1.80
N LEU A 113 23.56 -4.74 -1.68
CA LEU A 113 23.57 -5.91 -0.80
C LEU A 113 24.34 -7.06 -1.43
N PRO A 114 25.15 -7.83 -0.66
CA PRO A 114 25.94 -8.94 -1.21
C PRO A 114 25.12 -9.99 -1.97
N ASN A 115 23.94 -10.33 -1.45
CA ASN A 115 23.02 -11.32 -2.04
C ASN A 115 21.87 -10.68 -2.81
N LYS A 116 21.89 -9.36 -3.03
CA LYS A 116 20.84 -8.62 -3.77
C LYS A 116 19.43 -9.06 -3.39
N TYR A 117 18.64 -9.50 -4.36
CA TYR A 117 17.25 -9.97 -4.17
C TYR A 117 17.14 -11.23 -3.31
N ASP A 118 18.19 -12.05 -3.20
CA ASP A 118 18.23 -13.24 -2.36
C ASP A 118 18.61 -12.94 -0.89
N THR A 119 18.76 -11.67 -0.55
CA THR A 119 19.07 -11.25 0.81
C THR A 119 17.90 -11.53 1.75
N LEU A 120 18.14 -12.30 2.81
CA LEU A 120 17.19 -12.53 3.91
C LEU A 120 17.12 -11.28 4.79
N ILE A 121 15.93 -10.77 5.01
CA ILE A 121 15.70 -9.49 5.72
C ILE A 121 15.35 -9.66 7.20
N GLY A 122 15.02 -10.88 7.63
CA GLY A 122 14.60 -11.20 9.00
C GLY A 122 13.16 -10.79 9.31
N GLU A 123 12.70 -11.17 10.49
CA GLU A 123 11.35 -10.87 10.94
C GLU A 123 11.08 -9.35 10.89
N ASP A 124 9.94 -8.98 10.30
CA ASP A 124 9.56 -7.59 10.03
C ASP A 124 10.64 -6.73 9.36
N GLY A 125 11.57 -7.37 8.63
CA GLY A 125 12.65 -6.66 7.95
C GLY A 125 13.58 -5.93 8.92
N VAL A 126 13.90 -6.54 10.06
CA VAL A 126 14.73 -5.94 11.14
C VAL A 126 16.08 -5.41 10.63
N ARG A 127 16.58 -5.94 9.51
CA ARG A 127 17.84 -5.54 8.89
C ARG A 127 17.72 -4.34 7.95
N LEU A 128 16.53 -3.81 7.75
CA LEU A 128 16.24 -2.71 6.83
C LEU A 128 15.85 -1.44 7.61
N SER A 129 16.23 -0.29 7.08
CA SER A 129 15.73 1.00 7.53
C SER A 129 14.24 1.18 7.22
N GLY A 130 13.57 2.12 7.88
CA GLY A 130 12.15 2.43 7.62
C GLY A 130 11.88 2.79 6.15
N GLY A 131 12.75 3.60 5.54
CA GLY A 131 12.63 3.97 4.14
C GLY A 131 12.83 2.80 3.17
N GLU A 132 13.73 1.85 3.46
CA GLU A 132 13.91 0.64 2.66
C GLU A 132 12.70 -0.29 2.75
N LYS A 133 12.13 -0.48 3.94
CA LYS A 133 10.89 -1.22 4.13
C LYS A 133 9.74 -0.61 3.33
N GLN A 134 9.62 0.71 3.38
CA GLN A 134 8.57 1.44 2.67
C GLN A 134 8.71 1.30 1.15
N ARG A 135 9.93 1.39 0.60
CA ARG A 135 10.20 1.14 -0.82
C ARG A 135 9.83 -0.28 -1.24
N LEU A 136 10.06 -1.30 -0.40
CA LEU A 136 9.59 -2.68 -0.68
C LEU A 136 8.06 -2.78 -0.68
N SER A 137 7.38 -2.09 0.23
CA SER A 137 5.91 -2.05 0.26
C SER A 137 5.33 -1.38 -1.00
N ILE A 138 5.95 -0.31 -1.45
CA ILE A 138 5.59 0.36 -2.71
C ILE A 138 5.84 -0.57 -3.91
N ALA A 139 6.98 -1.30 -3.93
CA ALA A 139 7.27 -2.30 -4.97
C ALA A 139 6.18 -3.39 -5.04
N ARG A 140 5.71 -3.88 -3.89
CA ARG A 140 4.55 -4.79 -3.81
C ARG A 140 3.31 -4.21 -4.47
N ALA A 141 2.98 -2.96 -4.16
CA ALA A 141 1.81 -2.30 -4.71
C ALA A 141 1.89 -2.12 -6.22
N ILE A 142 3.08 -1.80 -6.74
CA ILE A 142 3.37 -1.68 -8.18
C ILE A 142 3.26 -3.05 -8.87
N LEU A 143 3.89 -4.09 -8.31
CA LEU A 143 3.88 -5.44 -8.87
C LEU A 143 2.46 -6.02 -8.97
N LYS A 144 1.60 -5.67 -8.04
CA LYS A 144 0.20 -6.11 -8.02
C LYS A 144 -0.61 -5.59 -9.21
N LYS A 145 -0.21 -4.46 -9.80
CA LYS A 145 -0.88 -3.84 -10.97
C LYS A 145 -2.38 -3.59 -10.76
N SER A 146 -2.78 -3.25 -9.53
CA SER A 146 -4.19 -2.99 -9.21
C SER A 146 -4.64 -1.63 -9.78
N PRO A 147 -5.89 -1.51 -10.28
CA PRO A 147 -6.42 -0.25 -10.80
C PRO A 147 -6.61 0.83 -9.74
N ILE A 148 -6.68 0.45 -8.45
CA ILE A 148 -6.82 1.37 -7.32
C ILE A 148 -5.61 1.19 -6.40
N ILE A 149 -4.93 2.29 -6.11
CA ILE A 149 -3.82 2.32 -5.15
C ILE A 149 -4.22 3.26 -4.02
N LEU A 150 -4.16 2.76 -2.80
CA LEU A 150 -4.38 3.50 -1.55
C LEU A 150 -3.03 3.69 -0.86
N LEU A 151 -2.72 4.92 -0.50
CA LEU A 151 -1.46 5.29 0.15
C LEU A 151 -1.76 5.93 1.50
N ASP A 152 -1.41 5.27 2.59
CA ASP A 152 -1.56 5.79 3.95
C ASP A 152 -0.19 6.20 4.49
N GLU A 153 0.10 7.49 4.40
CA GLU A 153 1.41 8.08 4.77
C GLU A 153 2.61 7.33 4.15
N ALA A 154 2.43 6.82 2.93
CA ALA A 154 3.35 5.90 2.26
C ALA A 154 4.73 6.50 1.93
N THR A 155 4.96 7.77 2.19
CA THR A 155 6.23 8.47 1.95
C THR A 155 6.84 9.05 3.22
N SER A 156 6.20 8.86 4.38
CA SER A 156 6.60 9.48 5.66
C SER A 156 8.01 9.10 6.13
N SER A 157 8.51 7.93 5.74
CA SER A 157 9.85 7.44 6.10
C SER A 157 10.88 7.62 4.97
N LEU A 158 10.49 8.23 3.84
CA LEU A 158 11.37 8.48 2.72
C LEU A 158 12.06 9.85 2.86
N ASP A 159 13.26 9.95 2.31
CA ASP A 159 13.90 11.24 2.13
C ASP A 159 13.21 12.05 1.03
N ALA A 160 13.32 13.37 1.09
CA ALA A 160 12.62 14.30 0.19
C ALA A 160 12.94 14.07 -1.30
N GLU A 161 14.14 13.57 -1.62
CA GLU A 161 14.53 13.30 -3.00
C GLU A 161 13.79 12.06 -3.54
N THR A 162 13.78 10.98 -2.75
CA THR A 162 13.08 9.73 -3.09
C THR A 162 11.57 9.95 -3.14
N GLU A 163 11.00 10.71 -2.19
CA GLU A 163 9.59 11.08 -2.20
C GLU A 163 9.19 11.79 -3.50
N ASN A 164 9.93 12.82 -3.90
CA ASN A 164 9.68 13.55 -5.15
C ASN A 164 9.78 12.68 -6.41
N LYS A 165 10.64 11.65 -6.39
CA LYS A 165 10.78 10.71 -7.50
C LYS A 165 9.59 9.75 -7.60
N ILE A 166 9.08 9.28 -6.47
CA ILE A 166 7.94 8.33 -6.41
C ILE A 166 6.61 9.01 -6.76
N GLN A 167 6.46 10.30 -6.46
CA GLN A 167 5.23 11.06 -6.75
C GLN A 167 5.08 11.50 -8.21
N LYS A 168 6.08 11.32 -9.05
CA LYS A 168 6.06 11.62 -10.50
C LYS A 168 5.63 10.42 -11.33
#